data_cb92ac4bfc0ae28d7f95be0c1cac6e83
#
_entry.id   cb92ac4bfc0ae28d7f95be0c1cac6e83
#
_cell.length_a   1.000
_cell.length_b   1.000
_cell.length_c   1.000
_cell.angle_alpha   90.00
_cell.angle_beta   90.00
_cell.angle_gamma   90.00
#
_symmetry.space_group_name_H-M   'P 1'
#
loop_
_entity.id
_entity.type
_entity.pdbx_description
1 polymer ?
#
loop_
_entity_poly.entity_id
_entity_poly.type
_entity_poly.pdbx_seq_one_letter_code
_entity_poly.pdbx_strand_id
1 'polypeptide(L)' 'MTVNDAVVKRIKQLLLEKKMSQYRLEQQSGIQHGHMQWIMSGKSKTVTFSTVLRLANGFGMTVLEFLDNDMFLFENLEVE' A
#
# COMPACT_ATOMS: atom_id res chain seq x y z
N MET A 1 -9.37 9.76 5.80
CA MET A 1 -8.44 9.63 4.65
C MET A 1 -9.04 8.74 3.59
N THR A 2 -8.60 8.88 2.35
CA THR A 2 -9.06 7.98 1.28
C THR A 2 -8.47 6.58 1.46
N VAL A 3 -9.03 5.59 0.76
CA VAL A 3 -8.48 4.23 0.76
C VAL A 3 -7.04 4.25 0.27
N ASN A 4 -6.77 5.02 -0.78
CA ASN A 4 -5.40 5.14 -1.30
C ASN A 4 -4.46 5.76 -0.28
N ASP A 5 -4.91 6.79 0.46
CA ASP A 5 -4.10 7.42 1.51
C ASP A 5 -3.72 6.41 2.60
N ALA A 6 -4.65 5.55 2.99
CA ALA A 6 -4.38 4.51 3.98
C ALA A 6 -3.34 3.51 3.48
N VAL A 7 -3.46 3.10 2.21
CA VAL A 7 -2.50 2.19 1.59
C VAL A 7 -1.11 2.82 1.54
N VAL A 8 -1.01 4.09 1.14
CA VAL A 8 0.27 4.82 1.12
C VAL A 8 0.88 4.91 2.51
N LYS A 9 0.07 5.22 3.51
CA LYS A 9 0.53 5.30 4.89
C LYS A 9 1.07 3.95 5.38
N ARG A 10 0.37 2.86 5.04
CA ARG A 10 0.81 1.50 5.39
C ARG A 10 2.12 1.15 4.68
N ILE A 11 2.24 1.50 3.38
CA ILE A 11 3.49 1.28 2.64
C ILE A 11 4.65 1.99 3.35
N LYS A 12 4.50 3.27 3.67
CA LYS A 12 5.56 4.05 4.33
C LYS A 12 5.95 3.44 5.67
N GLN A 13 4.96 3.00 6.46
CA GLN A 13 5.19 2.35 7.74
C GLN A 13 6.02 1.08 7.56
N LEU A 14 5.64 0.23 6.60
CA LEU A 14 6.31 -1.04 6.36
C LEU A 14 7.71 -0.87 5.76
N LEU A 15 7.90 0.11 4.89
CA LEU A 15 9.23 0.42 4.36
C LEU A 15 10.17 0.79 5.49
N LEU A 16 9.69 1.59 6.44
CA LEU A 16 10.49 2.00 7.59
C LEU A 16 10.78 0.81 8.52
N GLU A 17 9.75 0.05 8.88
CA GLU A 17 9.90 -1.11 9.77
C GLU A 17 10.84 -2.17 9.21
N LYS A 18 10.73 -2.43 7.92
CA LYS A 18 11.51 -3.48 7.24
C LYS A 18 12.83 -2.96 6.68
N LYS A 19 13.11 -1.67 6.84
CA LYS A 19 14.31 -1.02 6.29
C LYS A 19 14.43 -1.29 4.79
N MET A 20 13.33 -1.14 4.09
CA MET A 20 13.22 -1.42 2.66
C MET A 20 13.03 -0.12 1.89
N SER A 21 13.65 -0.01 0.70
CA SER A 21 13.43 1.12 -0.19
C SER A 21 12.18 0.90 -1.04
N GLN A 22 11.63 2.00 -1.55
CA GLN A 22 10.53 1.91 -2.51
C GLN A 22 10.94 1.12 -3.76
N TYR A 23 12.18 1.32 -4.23
CA TYR A 23 12.70 0.57 -5.37
C TYR A 23 12.66 -0.95 -5.11
N ARG A 24 13.09 -1.37 -3.93
CA ARG A 24 13.04 -2.78 -3.57
C ARG A 24 11.62 -3.31 -3.54
N LEU A 25 10.68 -2.53 -3.02
CA LEU A 25 9.27 -2.89 -3.03
C LEU A 25 8.75 -3.06 -4.46
N GLU A 26 9.12 -2.15 -5.37
CA GLU A 26 8.75 -2.26 -6.78
C GLU A 26 9.25 -3.57 -7.37
N GLN A 27 10.51 -3.91 -7.10
CA GLN A 27 11.11 -5.16 -7.57
C GLN A 27 10.37 -6.39 -7.02
N GLN A 28 10.09 -6.41 -5.74
CA GLN A 28 9.47 -7.58 -5.09
C GLN A 28 7.98 -7.71 -5.36
N SER A 29 7.28 -6.59 -5.54
CA SER A 29 5.84 -6.59 -5.80
C SER A 29 5.50 -6.79 -7.28
N GLY A 30 6.44 -6.51 -8.17
CA GLY A 30 6.19 -6.50 -9.60
C GLY A 30 5.37 -5.30 -10.06
N ILE A 31 5.19 -4.29 -9.21
CA ILE A 31 4.50 -3.05 -9.57
C ILE A 31 5.49 -2.14 -10.29
N GLN A 32 5.14 -1.70 -11.50
CA GLN A 32 5.98 -0.81 -12.28
C GLN A 32 6.15 0.53 -11.58
N HIS A 33 7.31 1.16 -11.78
CA HIS A 33 7.66 2.43 -11.13
C HIS A 33 6.60 3.52 -11.35
N GLY A 34 6.11 3.67 -12.57
CA GLY A 34 5.07 4.68 -12.88
C GLY A 34 3.80 4.47 -12.08
N HIS A 35 3.37 3.20 -11.93
CA HIS A 35 2.19 2.86 -11.14
C HIS A 35 2.44 3.11 -9.65
N MET A 36 3.62 2.74 -9.16
CA MET A 36 3.98 3.00 -7.76
C MET A 36 3.98 4.50 -7.46
N GLN A 37 4.55 5.31 -8.35
CA GLN A 37 4.55 6.76 -8.20
C GLN A 37 3.13 7.33 -8.20
N TRP A 38 2.24 6.78 -9.03
CA TRP A 38 0.84 7.19 -9.06
C TRP A 38 0.15 6.91 -7.72
N ILE A 39 0.37 5.71 -7.16
CA ILE A 39 -0.16 5.34 -5.84
C ILE A 39 0.37 6.31 -4.78
N MET A 40 1.69 6.49 -4.74
CA MET A 40 2.35 7.30 -3.71
C MET A 40 2.01 8.78 -3.81
N SER A 41 1.59 9.25 -4.98
CA SER A 41 1.20 10.65 -5.17
C SER A 41 -0.10 11.02 -4.46
N GLY A 42 -0.94 10.03 -4.14
CA GLY A 42 -2.23 10.26 -3.52
C GLY A 42 -3.28 10.84 -4.45
N LYS A 43 -3.00 10.93 -5.75
CA LYS A 43 -3.96 11.48 -6.73
C LYS A 43 -5.18 10.60 -6.92
N SER A 44 -5.04 9.29 -6.83
CA SER A 44 -6.17 8.38 -6.85
C SER A 44 -6.77 8.27 -5.45
N LYS A 45 -8.09 8.09 -5.37
CA LYS A 45 -8.78 7.92 -4.08
C LYS A 45 -8.83 6.46 -3.64
N THR A 46 -8.57 5.55 -4.57
CA THR A 46 -8.69 4.11 -4.33
C THR A 46 -7.59 3.35 -5.04
N VAL A 47 -7.39 2.11 -4.63
CA VAL A 47 -6.50 1.15 -5.31
C VAL A 47 -7.30 -0.12 -5.55
N THR A 48 -6.89 -0.89 -6.56
CA THR A 48 -7.53 -2.18 -6.81
C THR A 48 -7.07 -3.19 -5.76
N PHE A 49 -7.91 -4.17 -5.50
CA PHE A 49 -7.54 -5.26 -4.59
C PHE A 49 -6.32 -6.03 -5.11
N SER A 50 -6.21 -6.21 -6.43
CA SER A 50 -5.03 -6.83 -7.04
C SER A 50 -3.75 -6.10 -6.67
N THR A 51 -3.78 -4.77 -6.66
CA THR A 51 -2.62 -3.96 -6.26
C THR A 51 -2.27 -4.20 -4.79
N VAL A 52 -3.27 -4.27 -3.92
CA VAL A 52 -3.05 -4.55 -2.49
C VAL A 52 -2.41 -5.93 -2.30
N LEU A 53 -2.88 -6.93 -3.04
CA LEU A 53 -2.29 -8.28 -3.00
C LEU A 53 -0.82 -8.25 -3.42
N ARG A 54 -0.48 -7.51 -4.47
CA ARG A 54 0.90 -7.36 -4.94
C ARG A 54 1.77 -6.66 -3.92
N LEU A 55 1.26 -5.59 -3.29
CA LEU A 55 1.99 -4.87 -2.25
C LEU A 55 2.29 -5.79 -1.06
N ALA A 56 1.29 -6.51 -0.57
CA ALA A 56 1.48 -7.45 0.52
C ALA A 56 2.54 -8.50 0.17
N ASN A 57 2.43 -9.08 -1.01
CA ASN A 57 3.41 -10.06 -1.48
C ASN A 57 4.82 -9.47 -1.57
N GLY A 58 4.93 -8.22 -2.03
CA GLY A 58 6.20 -7.51 -2.12
C GLY A 58 6.87 -7.31 -0.75
N PHE A 59 6.08 -7.21 0.31
CA PHE A 59 6.57 -7.13 1.68
C PHE A 59 6.75 -8.50 2.34
N GLY A 60 6.46 -9.60 1.63
CA GLY A 60 6.53 -10.94 2.21
C GLY A 60 5.41 -11.22 3.22
N MET A 61 4.27 -10.57 3.06
CA MET A 61 3.13 -10.65 3.96
C MET A 61 1.91 -11.21 3.24
N THR A 62 0.96 -11.73 4.01
CA THR A 62 -0.37 -11.99 3.47
C THR A 62 -1.14 -10.68 3.38
N VAL A 63 -2.20 -10.65 2.57
CA VAL A 63 -3.07 -9.48 2.48
C VAL A 63 -3.70 -9.16 3.83
N LEU A 64 -4.04 -10.16 4.62
CA LEU A 64 -4.62 -9.97 5.95
C LEU A 64 -3.62 -9.28 6.88
N GLU A 65 -2.36 -9.68 6.85
CA GLU A 65 -1.30 -9.03 7.62
C GLU A 65 -1.09 -7.58 7.18
N PHE A 66 -1.11 -7.34 5.87
CA PHE A 66 -0.96 -5.99 5.33
C PHE A 66 -2.07 -5.08 5.82
N LEU A 67 -3.31 -5.57 5.85
CA LEU A 67 -4.50 -4.80 6.24
C LEU A 67 -4.74 -4.78 7.74
N ASP A 68 -3.96 -5.50 8.52
CA ASP A 68 -4.11 -5.57 9.98
C ASP A 68 -3.56 -4.31 10.64
N ASN A 69 -4.32 -3.23 10.52
CA ASN A 69 -3.98 -1.93 11.11
C ASN A 69 -5.26 -1.10 11.21
N ASP A 70 -5.36 -0.32 12.27
CA ASP A 70 -6.54 0.52 12.54
C ASP A 70 -6.81 1.55 11.43
N MET A 71 -5.79 1.90 10.64
CA MET A 71 -6.00 2.83 9.53
C MET A 71 -6.98 2.30 8.49
N PHE A 72 -7.22 0.99 8.45
CA PHE A 72 -8.15 0.35 7.53
C PHE A 72 -9.55 0.14 8.12
N LEU A 73 -9.80 0.57 9.34
CA LEU A 73 -11.16 0.54 9.89
C LEU A 73 -12.05 1.47 9.07
N PHE A 74 -13.26 1.01 8.79
CA PHE A 74 -14.20 1.75 7.94
C PHE A 74 -14.40 3.20 8.42
N GLU A 75 -14.45 3.40 9.73
CA GLU A 75 -14.65 4.72 10.34
C GLU A 75 -13.52 5.71 10.06
N ASN A 76 -12.34 5.21 9.68
CA ASN A 76 -11.18 6.04 9.37
C ASN A 76 -11.04 6.34 7.88
N LEU A 77 -11.91 5.78 7.04
CA LEU A 77 -11.80 5.83 5.60
C LEU A 77 -12.97 6.59 4.96
N GLU A 78 -12.64 7.33 3.90
CA GLU A 78 -13.63 7.92 3.00
C GLU A 78 -13.87 6.91 1.88
N VAL A 79 -14.96 6.14 2.00
CA VAL A 79 -15.31 5.10 1.03
C VAL A 79 -16.46 5.59 0.17
N GLU A 80 -16.28 5.53 -1.16
CA GLU A 80 -17.27 5.95 -2.16
C GLU A 80 -18.24 4.83 -2.50
#